data_bc3476573e99551e66b51817d976bc07
#
_entry.id   bc3476573e99551e66b51817d976bc07
#
_cell.length_a   1.000
_cell.length_b   1.000
_cell.length_c   1.000
_cell.angle_alpha   90.00
_cell.angle_beta   90.00
_cell.angle_gamma   90.00
#
_symmetry.space_group_name_H-M   'P 1'
#
loop_
_entity.id
_entity.type
_entity.pdbx_description
1 polymer ?
#
loop_
_entity_poly.entity_id
_entity_poly.type
_entity_poly.pdbx_seq_one_letter_code
_entity_poly.pdbx_strand_id
1 'polypeptide(L)'
;SPSRGLGDVYKRQVHGPGCPVCVLPIGRVDLAIRLALERGVILCTYGDTLRVPASDGLSLMKAKARGGDIRMVYSTIDALQIARDNPDREVVFFAIGFETTTPPTAVAIQQADAEGLRNFSVLCCHVLTPSAISNILESPEVRQWGTVPLDGFIGPAHVSTVIGSRPYEFFAEEYRKPVVIAGFEPLDVMQAILMLVRQVNEGRAEVENEFARAVTRDGNLKAQDRVAEVFE
;
A
#
# COMPACT_ATOMS: atom_id res chain seq x y z
N SER A 1 -22.65 -16.26 -29.03
CA SER A 1 -21.50 -15.43 -28.67
C SER A 1 -22.03 -14.19 -27.95
N PRO A 2 -21.68 -13.90 -26.71
CA PRO A 2 -22.05 -12.65 -26.11
C PRO A 2 -21.45 -11.53 -26.96
N SER A 3 -22.25 -10.57 -27.35
CA SER A 3 -21.79 -9.36 -28.03
C SER A 3 -20.85 -8.63 -27.09
N ARG A 4 -19.56 -8.85 -27.28
CA ARG A 4 -18.55 -8.04 -26.60
C ARG A 4 -18.74 -6.62 -27.12
N GLY A 5 -19.12 -5.70 -26.24
CA GLY A 5 -19.13 -4.29 -26.58
C GLY A 5 -17.76 -3.85 -27.05
N LEU A 6 -17.67 -2.83 -27.86
CA LEU A 6 -16.39 -2.25 -28.31
C LEU A 6 -15.42 -1.98 -27.15
N GLY A 7 -15.93 -1.69 -25.95
CA GLY A 7 -15.15 -1.55 -24.73
C GLY A 7 -14.44 -2.83 -24.29
N ASP A 8 -15.03 -4.00 -24.48
CA ASP A 8 -14.48 -5.28 -24.05
C ASP A 8 -13.34 -5.76 -24.98
N VAL A 9 -13.34 -5.30 -26.22
CA VAL A 9 -12.34 -5.68 -27.23
C VAL A 9 -11.07 -4.83 -27.09
N TYR A 10 -11.21 -3.56 -26.75
CA TYR A 10 -10.12 -2.60 -26.76
C TYR A 10 -9.72 -2.06 -25.36
N LYS A 11 -10.53 -2.35 -24.35
CA LYS A 11 -10.33 -1.80 -22.99
C LYS A 11 -10.61 -2.86 -21.94
N ARG A 12 -9.75 -3.86 -21.87
CA ARG A 12 -9.79 -4.79 -20.76
C ARG A 12 -9.06 -4.17 -19.57
N GLN A 13 -9.81 -3.78 -18.56
CA GLN A 13 -9.24 -3.37 -17.30
C GLN A 13 -8.96 -4.57 -16.41
N VAL A 14 -7.72 -4.66 -15.92
CA VAL A 14 -7.30 -5.65 -14.93
C VAL A 14 -7.00 -4.88 -13.64
N HIS A 15 -7.54 -5.34 -12.52
CA HIS A 15 -7.30 -4.73 -11.23
C HIS A 15 -5.88 -5.02 -10.74
N GLY A 16 -5.17 -3.97 -10.37
CA GLY A 16 -3.90 -4.04 -9.67
C GLY A 16 -4.06 -4.07 -8.14
N PRO A 17 -2.97 -4.01 -7.39
CA PRO A 17 -2.97 -4.02 -5.92
C PRO A 17 -3.46 -2.68 -5.35
N GLY A 18 -4.76 -2.42 -5.45
CA GLY A 18 -5.38 -1.16 -5.01
C GLY A 18 -5.71 -1.09 -3.52
N CYS A 19 -5.54 -2.17 -2.76
CA CYS A 19 -5.87 -2.24 -1.34
C CYS A 19 -4.75 -2.96 -0.58
N PRO A 20 -4.05 -2.29 0.36
CA PRO A 20 -2.92 -2.88 1.07
C PRO A 20 -3.32 -4.07 1.94
N VAL A 21 -4.53 -4.05 2.47
CA VAL A 21 -5.09 -5.17 3.25
C VAL A 21 -5.37 -6.37 2.37
N CYS A 22 -5.86 -6.14 1.14
CA CYS A 22 -6.25 -7.21 0.21
C CYS A 22 -5.06 -7.99 -0.35
N VAL A 23 -3.89 -7.37 -0.42
CA VAL A 23 -2.65 -8.00 -0.92
C VAL A 23 -1.75 -8.53 0.19
N LEU A 24 -2.14 -8.33 1.45
CA LEU A 24 -1.38 -8.81 2.59
C LEU A 24 -1.42 -10.34 2.65
N PRO A 25 -0.28 -11.03 2.72
CA PRO A 25 -0.26 -12.48 2.94
C PRO A 25 -0.96 -12.85 4.25
N ILE A 26 -1.85 -13.84 4.19
CA ILE A 26 -2.67 -14.28 5.33
C ILE A 26 -1.82 -14.62 6.58
N GLY A 27 -0.63 -15.19 6.37
CA GLY A 27 0.31 -15.49 7.45
C GLY A 27 0.79 -14.29 8.25
N ARG A 28 0.66 -13.06 7.73
CA ARG A 28 0.97 -11.84 8.49
C ARG A 28 -0.14 -11.52 9.48
N VAL A 29 -1.40 -11.76 9.09
CA VAL A 29 -2.56 -11.64 10.00
C VAL A 29 -2.49 -12.72 11.07
N ASP A 30 -2.14 -13.95 10.71
CA ASP A 30 -1.93 -15.05 11.66
C ASP A 30 -0.84 -14.72 12.68
N LEU A 31 0.27 -14.12 12.22
CA LEU A 31 1.36 -13.68 13.11
C LEU A 31 0.86 -12.63 14.10
N ALA A 32 0.12 -11.63 13.64
CA ALA A 32 -0.45 -10.60 14.50
C ALA A 32 -1.40 -11.20 15.56
N ILE A 33 -2.25 -12.17 15.17
CA ILE A 33 -3.13 -12.90 16.08
C ILE A 33 -2.33 -13.68 17.14
N ARG A 34 -1.27 -14.38 16.72
CA ARG A 34 -0.41 -15.12 17.65
C ARG A 34 0.30 -14.21 18.64
N LEU A 35 0.78 -13.05 18.19
CA LEU A 35 1.38 -12.06 19.09
C LEU A 35 0.41 -11.64 20.18
N ALA A 36 -0.85 -11.36 19.83
CA ALA A 36 -1.86 -10.94 20.80
C ALA A 36 -2.29 -12.07 21.75
N LEU A 37 -2.46 -13.31 21.25
CA LEU A 37 -2.99 -14.41 22.05
C LEU A 37 -1.91 -15.18 22.82
N GLU A 38 -0.74 -15.42 22.20
CA GLU A 38 0.28 -16.29 22.78
C GLU A 38 1.36 -15.51 23.54
N ARG A 39 1.68 -14.29 23.08
CA ARG A 39 2.69 -13.42 23.71
C ARG A 39 2.07 -12.39 24.66
N GLY A 40 0.76 -12.21 24.63
CA GLY A 40 0.05 -11.27 25.50
C GLY A 40 0.40 -9.80 25.27
N VAL A 41 0.89 -9.46 24.08
CA VAL A 41 1.18 -8.07 23.71
C VAL A 41 -0.12 -7.28 23.55
N ILE A 42 -0.04 -5.98 23.73
CA ILE A 42 -1.10 -5.07 23.28
C ILE A 42 -0.91 -4.86 21.79
N LEU A 43 -1.80 -5.40 20.97
CA LEU A 43 -1.76 -5.23 19.53
C LEU A 43 -2.62 -4.04 19.11
N CYS A 44 -1.98 -3.01 18.55
CA CYS A 44 -2.66 -1.85 18.00
C CYS A 44 -2.75 -1.95 16.48
N THR A 45 -3.89 -1.61 15.90
CA THR A 45 -4.08 -1.60 14.44
C THR A 45 -5.21 -0.68 14.01
N TYR A 46 -5.29 -0.37 12.74
CA TYR A 46 -6.41 0.38 12.17
C TYR A 46 -7.69 -0.47 12.11
N GLY A 47 -8.85 0.21 12.08
CA GLY A 47 -10.15 -0.44 12.21
C GLY A 47 -10.53 -1.39 11.08
N ASP A 48 -10.08 -1.11 9.86
CA ASP A 48 -10.30 -1.94 8.67
C ASP A 48 -9.63 -3.32 8.78
N THR A 49 -8.48 -3.39 9.45
CA THR A 49 -7.72 -4.62 9.67
C THR A 49 -8.42 -5.62 10.61
N LEU A 50 -9.27 -5.15 11.52
CA LEU A 50 -9.88 -5.99 12.55
C LEU A 50 -10.71 -7.15 11.99
N ARG A 51 -11.30 -6.98 10.82
CA ARG A 51 -12.20 -7.96 10.19
C ARG A 51 -11.53 -8.80 9.11
N VAL A 52 -10.25 -8.55 8.83
CA VAL A 52 -9.52 -9.29 7.81
C VAL A 52 -9.50 -10.77 8.16
N PRO A 53 -9.89 -11.65 7.22
CA PRO A 53 -9.83 -13.08 7.45
C PRO A 53 -8.39 -13.56 7.65
N ALA A 54 -8.21 -14.40 8.65
CA ALA A 54 -7.01 -15.16 8.94
C ALA A 54 -7.25 -16.65 8.72
N SER A 55 -6.24 -17.48 8.92
CA SER A 55 -6.38 -18.93 8.89
C SER A 55 -7.42 -19.42 9.89
N ASP A 56 -7.98 -20.60 9.63
CA ASP A 56 -8.97 -21.27 10.51
C ASP A 56 -10.21 -20.42 10.82
N GLY A 57 -10.57 -19.54 9.89
CA GLY A 57 -11.73 -18.68 10.06
C GLY A 57 -11.59 -17.64 11.17
N LEU A 58 -10.35 -17.35 11.61
CA LEU A 58 -10.04 -16.31 12.58
C LEU A 58 -10.07 -14.91 11.94
N SER A 59 -9.98 -13.93 12.80
CA SER A 59 -9.70 -12.51 12.51
C SER A 59 -9.20 -11.85 13.79
N LEU A 60 -8.64 -10.66 13.71
CA LEU A 60 -8.25 -9.91 14.91
C LEU A 60 -9.44 -9.63 15.84
N MET A 61 -10.63 -9.39 15.29
CA MET A 61 -11.85 -9.23 16.08
C MET A 61 -12.22 -10.51 16.87
N LYS A 62 -12.10 -11.68 16.23
CA LYS A 62 -12.34 -12.97 16.90
C LYS A 62 -11.24 -13.29 17.93
N ALA A 63 -9.99 -12.93 17.64
CA ALA A 63 -8.88 -13.06 18.57
C ALA A 63 -9.11 -12.17 19.82
N LYS A 64 -9.60 -10.95 19.64
CA LYS A 64 -10.02 -10.08 20.74
C LYS A 64 -11.10 -10.74 21.60
N ALA A 65 -12.11 -11.34 20.99
CA ALA A 65 -13.16 -12.06 21.71
C ALA A 65 -12.64 -13.30 22.47
N ARG A 66 -11.48 -13.83 22.11
CA ARG A 66 -10.79 -14.93 22.80
C ARG A 66 -9.80 -14.45 23.88
N GLY A 67 -9.81 -13.15 24.20
CA GLY A 67 -9.00 -12.58 25.27
C GLY A 67 -7.72 -11.88 24.82
N GLY A 68 -7.44 -11.78 23.51
CA GLY A 68 -6.33 -10.97 23.00
C GLY A 68 -6.55 -9.47 23.27
N ASP A 69 -5.54 -8.77 23.76
CA ASP A 69 -5.59 -7.31 23.93
C ASP A 69 -5.34 -6.61 22.60
N ILE A 70 -6.39 -6.47 21.81
CA ILE A 70 -6.34 -5.84 20.47
C ILE A 70 -7.08 -4.53 20.53
N ARG A 71 -6.39 -3.44 20.22
CA ARG A 71 -6.88 -2.07 20.30
C ARG A 71 -6.93 -1.42 18.92
N MET A 72 -8.09 -0.89 18.59
CA MET A 72 -8.24 -0.06 17.40
C MET A 72 -7.68 1.32 17.66
N VAL A 73 -6.88 1.82 16.74
CA VAL A 73 -6.33 3.18 16.78
C VAL A 73 -6.66 3.92 15.48
N TYR A 74 -6.68 5.24 15.54
CA TYR A 74 -6.91 6.10 14.39
C TYR A 74 -5.61 6.67 13.82
N SER A 75 -4.55 6.65 14.62
CA SER A 75 -3.21 7.07 14.21
C SER A 75 -2.14 6.21 14.89
N THR A 76 -0.94 6.20 14.32
CA THR A 76 0.21 5.53 14.93
C THR A 76 0.61 6.18 16.25
N ILE A 77 0.35 7.48 16.41
CA ILE A 77 0.60 8.22 17.66
C ILE A 77 -0.29 7.73 18.81
N ASP A 78 -1.51 7.27 18.51
CA ASP A 78 -2.37 6.66 19.54
C ASP A 78 -1.74 5.38 20.09
N ALA A 79 -1.08 4.59 19.23
CA ALA A 79 -0.35 3.41 19.67
C ALA A 79 0.86 3.76 20.56
N LEU A 80 1.56 4.86 20.28
CA LEU A 80 2.60 5.39 21.17
C LEU A 80 2.03 5.80 22.53
N GLN A 81 0.88 6.45 22.55
CA GLN A 81 0.24 6.82 23.81
C GLN A 81 -0.13 5.58 24.63
N ILE A 82 -0.62 4.54 23.97
CA ILE A 82 -0.90 3.25 24.62
C ILE A 82 0.39 2.65 25.22
N ALA A 83 1.54 2.79 24.54
CA ALA A 83 2.82 2.31 25.07
C ALA A 83 3.27 3.09 26.32
N ARG A 84 3.10 4.42 26.33
CA ARG A 84 3.37 5.27 27.50
C ARG A 84 2.51 4.89 28.70
N ASP A 85 1.23 4.62 28.45
CA ASP A 85 0.25 4.29 29.49
C ASP A 85 0.41 2.85 30.01
N ASN A 86 1.19 2.01 29.37
CA ASN A 86 1.40 0.60 29.71
C ASN A 86 2.90 0.23 29.71
N PRO A 87 3.72 0.85 30.56
CA PRO A 87 5.19 0.70 30.52
C PRO A 87 5.70 -0.71 30.76
N ASP A 88 4.92 -1.53 31.47
CA ASP A 88 5.25 -2.93 31.81
C ASP A 88 4.78 -3.94 30.76
N ARG A 89 4.21 -3.49 29.65
CA ARG A 89 3.66 -4.35 28.59
C ARG A 89 4.19 -3.97 27.23
N GLU A 90 4.50 -4.97 26.43
CA GLU A 90 4.85 -4.78 25.02
C GLU A 90 3.65 -4.30 24.21
N VAL A 91 3.84 -3.26 23.43
CA VAL A 91 2.84 -2.70 22.51
C VAL A 91 3.37 -2.87 21.09
N VAL A 92 2.61 -3.57 20.27
CA VAL A 92 2.95 -3.81 18.87
C VAL A 92 1.94 -3.09 17.99
N PHE A 93 2.42 -2.18 17.15
CA PHE A 93 1.59 -1.60 16.11
C PHE A 93 1.66 -2.44 14.83
N PHE A 94 0.53 -3.01 14.42
CA PHE A 94 0.41 -3.73 13.16
C PHE A 94 0.19 -2.74 12.02
N ALA A 95 1.28 -2.38 11.35
CA ALA A 95 1.34 -1.34 10.33
C ALA A 95 1.04 -1.93 8.95
N ILE A 96 -0.12 -1.62 8.41
CA ILE A 96 -0.54 -1.99 7.06
C ILE A 96 -0.87 -0.72 6.30
N GLY A 97 -0.45 -0.62 5.06
CA GLY A 97 -0.75 0.50 4.20
C GLY A 97 0.19 0.59 3.02
N PHE A 98 -0.06 1.56 2.16
CA PHE A 98 0.84 1.98 1.11
C PHE A 98 1.74 3.13 1.58
N GLU A 99 2.42 3.79 0.65
CA GLU A 99 3.35 4.88 0.93
C GLU A 99 2.71 6.09 1.63
N THR A 100 1.40 6.22 1.59
CA THR A 100 0.67 7.26 2.34
C THR A 100 0.72 7.06 3.85
N THR A 101 0.87 5.83 4.33
CA THR A 101 0.88 5.47 5.76
C THR A 101 2.28 5.18 6.29
N THR A 102 3.28 5.08 5.42
CA THR A 102 4.67 4.85 5.81
C THR A 102 5.28 6.04 6.59
N PRO A 103 5.09 7.32 6.16
CA PRO A 103 5.64 8.46 6.88
C PRO A 103 5.12 8.61 8.32
N PRO A 104 3.81 8.49 8.60
CA PRO A 104 3.32 8.50 9.98
C PRO A 104 3.91 7.39 10.86
N THR A 105 4.15 6.21 10.28
CA THR A 105 4.79 5.10 10.99
C THR A 105 6.25 5.44 11.29
N ALA A 106 6.99 6.01 10.33
CA ALA A 106 8.36 6.46 10.54
C ALA A 106 8.46 7.51 11.67
N VAL A 107 7.60 8.51 11.65
CA VAL A 107 7.55 9.55 12.71
C VAL A 107 7.28 8.92 14.08
N ALA A 108 6.37 7.95 14.17
CA ALA A 108 6.09 7.28 15.44
C ALA A 108 7.29 6.48 15.96
N ILE A 109 8.04 5.80 15.08
CA ILE A 109 9.26 5.09 15.46
C ILE A 109 10.34 6.06 15.95
N GLN A 110 10.58 7.16 15.23
CA GLN A 110 11.51 8.21 15.63
C GLN A 110 11.14 8.83 16.99
N GLN A 111 9.86 9.07 17.21
CA GLN A 111 9.39 9.61 18.47
C GLN A 111 9.53 8.61 19.61
N ALA A 112 9.25 7.32 19.38
CA ALA A 112 9.46 6.26 20.36
C ALA A 112 10.94 6.18 20.79
N ASP A 113 11.86 6.26 19.82
CA ASP A 113 13.29 6.23 20.08
C ASP A 113 13.75 7.47 20.86
N ALA A 114 13.32 8.66 20.44
CA ALA A 114 13.65 9.92 21.12
C ALA A 114 13.13 9.97 22.56
N GLU A 115 12.01 9.34 22.85
CA GLU A 115 11.43 9.22 24.20
C GLU A 115 11.99 8.04 25.01
N GLY A 116 12.80 7.17 24.38
CA GLY A 116 13.33 5.97 25.03
C GLY A 116 12.27 4.91 25.34
N LEU A 117 11.17 4.86 24.60
CA LEU A 117 10.11 3.88 24.76
C LEU A 117 10.60 2.49 24.29
N ARG A 118 10.96 1.64 25.22
CA ARG A 118 11.50 0.29 24.94
C ARG A 118 10.43 -0.75 24.68
N ASN A 119 9.19 -0.47 25.05
CA ASN A 119 8.04 -1.35 24.96
C ASN A 119 7.17 -1.11 23.72
N PHE A 120 7.61 -0.27 22.77
CA PHE A 120 6.93 -0.03 21.50
C PHE A 120 7.67 -0.69 20.36
N SER A 121 6.94 -1.44 19.53
CA SER A 121 7.48 -2.03 18.31
C SER A 121 6.45 -2.01 17.18
N VAL A 122 6.92 -2.19 15.95
CA VAL A 122 6.08 -2.18 14.75
C VAL A 122 6.21 -3.51 14.01
N LEU A 123 5.09 -4.19 13.83
CA LEU A 123 4.97 -5.27 12.84
C LEU A 123 4.71 -4.64 11.48
N CYS A 124 5.78 -4.34 10.75
CA CYS A 124 5.71 -3.63 9.48
C CYS A 124 5.24 -4.55 8.35
N CYS A 125 4.12 -4.18 7.75
CA CYS A 125 3.52 -4.84 6.59
C CYS A 125 3.08 -3.81 5.54
N HIS A 126 3.86 -2.74 5.38
CA HIS A 126 3.65 -1.76 4.31
C HIS A 126 3.94 -2.39 2.95
N VAL A 127 3.12 -2.05 1.97
CA VAL A 127 3.29 -2.45 0.57
C VAL A 127 3.70 -1.23 -0.24
N LEU A 128 4.80 -1.33 -0.95
CA LEU A 128 5.29 -0.27 -1.81
C LEU A 128 4.76 -0.46 -3.23
N THR A 129 4.09 0.57 -3.75
CA THR A 129 3.43 0.53 -5.05
C THR A 129 4.39 0.24 -6.22
N PRO A 130 5.56 0.90 -6.34
CA PRO A 130 6.52 0.57 -7.40
C PRO A 130 6.99 -0.89 -7.33
N SER A 131 7.31 -1.39 -6.14
CA SER A 131 7.73 -2.79 -5.95
C SER A 131 6.63 -3.79 -6.31
N ALA A 132 5.38 -3.46 -6.03
CA ALA A 132 4.25 -4.29 -6.40
C ALA A 132 4.08 -4.36 -7.94
N ILE A 133 4.26 -3.25 -8.65
CA ILE A 133 4.23 -3.22 -10.11
C ILE A 133 5.41 -4.03 -10.70
N SER A 134 6.64 -3.84 -10.17
CA SER A 134 7.79 -4.64 -10.59
C SER A 134 7.53 -6.15 -10.43
N ASN A 135 6.99 -6.57 -9.29
CA ASN A 135 6.65 -7.97 -9.05
C ASN A 135 5.62 -8.52 -10.07
N ILE A 136 4.66 -7.70 -10.49
CA ILE A 136 3.70 -8.09 -11.55
C ILE A 136 4.42 -8.27 -12.88
N LEU A 137 5.30 -7.34 -13.25
CA LEU A 137 6.02 -7.35 -14.51
C LEU A 137 7.09 -8.45 -14.59
N GLU A 138 7.64 -8.85 -13.46
CA GLU A 138 8.73 -9.82 -13.35
C GLU A 138 8.29 -11.19 -12.83
N SER A 139 6.99 -11.43 -12.62
CA SER A 139 6.53 -12.68 -12.05
C SER A 139 6.93 -13.88 -12.93
N PRO A 140 7.26 -15.04 -12.31
CA PRO A 140 7.64 -16.24 -13.05
C PRO A 140 6.58 -16.70 -14.05
N GLU A 141 5.31 -16.53 -13.72
CA GLU A 141 4.18 -16.86 -14.59
C GLU A 141 4.19 -15.99 -15.84
N VAL A 142 4.54 -14.72 -15.68
CA VAL A 142 4.65 -13.78 -16.78
C VAL A 142 5.81 -14.11 -17.69
N ARG A 143 6.95 -14.52 -17.13
CA ARG A 143 8.13 -14.93 -17.92
C ARG A 143 7.85 -16.14 -18.80
N GLN A 144 6.94 -17.05 -18.41
CA GLN A 144 6.51 -18.18 -19.24
C GLN A 144 5.73 -17.75 -20.48
N TRP A 145 5.01 -16.63 -20.42
CA TRP A 145 4.17 -16.11 -21.51
C TRP A 145 4.85 -15.01 -22.34
N GLY A 146 6.11 -14.71 -22.04
CA GLY A 146 6.94 -13.73 -22.77
C GLY A 146 6.68 -12.26 -22.42
N THR A 147 5.48 -11.87 -22.09
CA THR A 147 5.13 -10.52 -21.59
C THR A 147 3.85 -10.58 -20.75
N VAL A 148 3.70 -9.62 -19.83
CA VAL A 148 2.37 -9.36 -19.23
C VAL A 148 1.48 -8.77 -20.30
N PRO A 149 0.27 -9.30 -20.54
CA PRO A 149 -0.68 -8.74 -21.49
C PRO A 149 -1.35 -7.46 -20.93
N LEU A 150 -0.52 -6.50 -20.51
CA LEU A 150 -0.91 -5.18 -20.02
C LEU A 150 -0.30 -4.15 -20.96
N ASP A 151 -1.11 -3.25 -21.49
CA ASP A 151 -0.66 -2.19 -22.38
C ASP A 151 -0.15 -0.98 -21.61
N GLY A 152 -0.58 -0.78 -20.36
CA GLY A 152 -0.13 0.31 -19.49
C GLY A 152 -0.83 0.31 -18.15
N PHE A 153 -0.53 1.31 -17.32
CA PHE A 153 -1.01 1.40 -15.94
C PHE A 153 -1.70 2.73 -15.65
N ILE A 154 -2.77 2.66 -14.86
CA ILE A 154 -3.30 3.82 -14.15
C ILE A 154 -2.70 3.79 -12.74
N GLY A 155 -1.83 4.75 -12.46
CA GLY A 155 -1.12 4.89 -11.19
C GLY A 155 -1.95 5.64 -10.14
N PRO A 156 -1.73 5.36 -8.84
CA PRO A 156 -2.51 5.92 -7.75
C PRO A 156 -2.03 7.33 -7.38
N ALA A 157 -2.90 8.35 -7.53
CA ALA A 157 -2.55 9.73 -7.22
C ALA A 157 -2.22 9.95 -5.74
N HIS A 158 -2.98 9.36 -4.80
CA HIS A 158 -2.76 9.61 -3.37
C HIS A 158 -1.40 9.08 -2.88
N VAL A 159 -0.97 7.91 -3.33
CA VAL A 159 0.39 7.42 -3.12
C VAL A 159 1.42 8.38 -3.73
N SER A 160 1.15 8.84 -4.94
CA SER A 160 2.05 9.71 -5.69
C SER A 160 2.17 11.12 -5.10
N THR A 161 1.26 11.56 -4.21
CA THR A 161 1.49 12.78 -3.41
C THR A 161 2.71 12.64 -2.49
N VAL A 162 3.03 11.42 -2.07
CA VAL A 162 4.19 11.13 -1.22
C VAL A 162 5.42 10.86 -2.06
N ILE A 163 5.35 9.89 -2.99
CA ILE A 163 6.53 9.41 -3.73
C ILE A 163 6.82 10.18 -5.04
N GLY A 164 5.88 11.00 -5.50
CA GLY A 164 5.97 11.67 -6.80
C GLY A 164 5.62 10.78 -7.98
N SER A 165 5.76 11.34 -9.18
CA SER A 165 5.61 10.59 -10.44
C SER A 165 6.91 9.93 -10.90
N ARG A 166 8.05 10.39 -10.42
CA ARG A 166 9.39 9.93 -10.82
C ARG A 166 9.61 8.41 -10.69
N PRO A 167 9.16 7.72 -9.62
CA PRO A 167 9.35 6.27 -9.48
C PRO A 167 8.68 5.44 -10.58
N TYR A 168 7.71 6.01 -11.29
CA TYR A 168 7.02 5.31 -12.38
C TYR A 168 7.76 5.46 -13.73
N GLU A 169 8.73 6.38 -13.86
CA GLU A 169 9.51 6.56 -15.08
C GLU A 169 10.23 5.27 -15.47
N PHE A 170 10.71 4.51 -14.50
CA PHE A 170 11.33 3.20 -14.70
C PHE A 170 10.45 2.23 -15.50
N PHE A 171 9.15 2.21 -15.27
CA PHE A 171 8.22 1.32 -15.99
C PHE A 171 8.01 1.75 -17.43
N ALA A 172 8.00 3.04 -17.70
CA ALA A 172 7.93 3.57 -19.05
C ALA A 172 9.21 3.32 -19.83
N GLU A 173 10.36 3.52 -19.21
CA GLU A 173 11.68 3.39 -19.82
C GLU A 173 12.08 1.94 -20.09
N GLU A 174 12.05 1.10 -19.05
CA GLU A 174 12.56 -0.28 -19.12
C GLU A 174 11.53 -1.27 -19.67
N TYR A 175 10.28 -1.15 -19.26
CA TYR A 175 9.23 -2.09 -19.66
C TYR A 175 8.38 -1.59 -20.83
N ARG A 176 8.63 -0.37 -21.31
CA ARG A 176 7.84 0.26 -22.37
C ARG A 176 6.33 0.25 -22.05
N LYS A 177 6.00 0.46 -20.77
CA LYS A 177 4.62 0.50 -20.28
C LYS A 177 4.28 1.92 -19.84
N PRO A 178 3.38 2.62 -20.55
CA PRO A 178 2.93 3.95 -20.16
C PRO A 178 2.22 3.90 -18.79
N VAL A 179 2.40 4.96 -18.02
CA VAL A 179 1.72 5.13 -16.72
C VAL A 179 1.01 6.48 -16.70
N VAL A 180 -0.25 6.52 -16.35
CA VAL A 180 -0.99 7.75 -16.11
C VAL A 180 -1.43 7.78 -14.65
N ILE A 181 -0.98 8.79 -13.91
CA ILE A 181 -1.36 8.98 -12.51
C ILE A 181 -2.72 9.67 -12.46
N ALA A 182 -3.68 9.06 -11.75
CA ALA A 182 -5.05 9.53 -11.68
C ALA A 182 -5.60 9.58 -10.25
N GLY A 183 -6.47 10.56 -10.01
CA GLY A 183 -7.33 10.59 -8.83
C GLY A 183 -8.45 9.55 -8.88
N PHE A 184 -9.32 9.56 -7.87
CA PHE A 184 -10.42 8.60 -7.75
C PHE A 184 -11.76 9.13 -8.25
N GLU A 185 -11.82 10.41 -8.60
CA GLU A 185 -13.04 11.01 -9.13
C GLU A 185 -13.34 10.46 -10.54
N PRO A 186 -14.61 10.30 -10.91
CA PRO A 186 -14.97 9.75 -12.21
C PRO A 186 -14.33 10.47 -13.39
N LEU A 187 -14.21 11.80 -13.33
CA LEU A 187 -13.58 12.60 -14.38
C LEU A 187 -12.06 12.38 -14.44
N ASP A 188 -11.38 12.29 -13.30
CA ASP A 188 -9.96 11.98 -13.24
C ASP A 188 -9.68 10.64 -13.90
N VAL A 189 -10.47 9.61 -13.54
CA VAL A 189 -10.32 8.26 -14.10
C VAL A 189 -10.59 8.24 -15.61
N MET A 190 -11.64 8.91 -16.07
CA MET A 190 -11.97 8.99 -17.50
C MET A 190 -10.89 9.71 -18.29
N GLN A 191 -10.37 10.81 -17.75
CA GLN A 191 -9.28 11.56 -18.37
C GLN A 191 -8.00 10.72 -18.44
N ALA A 192 -7.65 10.03 -17.36
CA ALA A 192 -6.48 9.16 -17.32
C ALA A 192 -6.59 7.99 -18.32
N ILE A 193 -7.78 7.39 -18.45
CA ILE A 193 -8.02 6.35 -19.47
C ILE A 193 -7.80 6.92 -20.87
N LEU A 194 -8.32 8.11 -21.15
CA LEU A 194 -8.13 8.76 -22.45
C LEU A 194 -6.67 9.02 -22.76
N MET A 195 -5.91 9.54 -21.78
CA MET A 195 -4.48 9.80 -21.91
C MET A 195 -3.71 8.50 -22.17
N LEU A 196 -4.01 7.45 -21.40
CA LEU A 196 -3.36 6.14 -21.54
C LEU A 196 -3.64 5.51 -22.92
N VAL A 197 -4.90 5.53 -23.37
CA VAL A 197 -5.29 5.02 -24.70
C VAL A 197 -4.60 5.79 -25.83
N ARG A 198 -4.44 7.10 -25.70
CA ARG A 198 -3.70 7.91 -26.66
C ARG A 198 -2.24 7.48 -26.76
N GLN A 199 -1.56 7.32 -25.61
CA GLN A 199 -0.18 6.85 -25.59
C GLN A 199 -0.03 5.49 -26.28
N VAL A 200 -0.90 4.53 -25.94
CA VAL A 200 -0.89 3.18 -26.53
C VAL A 200 -1.07 3.24 -28.07
N ASN A 201 -2.05 4.04 -28.54
CA ASN A 201 -2.31 4.18 -29.97
C ASN A 201 -1.16 4.86 -30.73
N GLU A 202 -0.46 5.76 -30.07
CA GLU A 202 0.69 6.50 -30.63
C GLU A 202 2.02 5.74 -30.47
N GLY A 203 2.01 4.59 -29.79
CA GLY A 203 3.21 3.80 -29.49
C GLY A 203 4.17 4.49 -28.52
N ARG A 204 3.67 5.44 -27.73
CA ARG A 204 4.44 6.12 -26.67
C ARG A 204 4.41 5.32 -25.38
N ALA A 205 5.43 5.49 -24.57
CA ALA A 205 5.49 4.95 -23.21
C ALA A 205 6.13 6.00 -22.30
N GLU A 206 5.29 6.81 -21.70
CA GLU A 206 5.70 7.93 -20.84
C GLU A 206 4.89 7.92 -19.54
N VAL A 207 5.35 8.66 -18.54
CA VAL A 207 4.59 8.93 -17.32
C VAL A 207 3.87 10.25 -17.48
N GLU A 208 2.55 10.19 -17.53
CA GLU A 208 1.71 11.39 -17.52
C GLU A 208 0.99 11.52 -16.17
N ASN A 209 0.80 12.75 -15.72
CA ASN A 209 0.18 13.07 -14.43
C ASN A 209 -1.12 13.84 -14.65
N GLU A 210 -2.23 13.12 -14.60
CA GLU A 210 -3.56 13.74 -14.66
C GLU A 210 -3.88 14.51 -13.37
N PHE A 211 -3.33 14.07 -12.22
CA PHE A 211 -3.58 14.66 -10.91
C PHE A 211 -2.56 15.75 -10.52
N ALA A 212 -2.14 16.57 -11.48
CA ALA A 212 -1.13 17.61 -11.29
C ALA A 212 -1.49 18.66 -10.21
N ARG A 213 -2.75 18.73 -9.80
CA ARG A 213 -3.21 19.61 -8.72
C ARG A 213 -2.63 19.24 -7.34
N ALA A 214 -2.17 18.01 -7.15
CA ALA A 214 -1.62 17.54 -5.88
C ALA A 214 -0.36 16.68 -6.01
N VAL A 215 -0.09 16.12 -7.18
CA VAL A 215 1.09 15.28 -7.43
C VAL A 215 2.14 16.07 -8.19
N THR A 216 3.35 16.12 -7.64
CA THR A 216 4.54 16.66 -8.31
C THR A 216 5.43 15.50 -8.78
N ARG A 217 6.45 15.81 -9.60
CA ARG A 217 7.41 14.80 -10.05
C ARG A 217 8.17 14.15 -8.91
N ASP A 218 8.61 14.95 -7.95
CA ASP A 218 9.47 14.48 -6.85
C ASP A 218 8.68 14.14 -5.58
N GLY A 219 7.38 14.43 -5.52
CA GLY A 219 6.52 14.13 -4.37
C GLY A 219 6.81 15.00 -3.16
N ASN A 220 6.57 14.46 -1.98
CA ASN A 220 6.83 15.10 -0.70
C ASN A 220 8.20 14.68 -0.15
N LEU A 221 9.24 15.42 -0.49
CA LEU A 221 10.62 15.13 -0.07
C LEU A 221 10.77 15.01 1.45
N LYS A 222 10.09 15.87 2.22
CA LYS A 222 10.14 15.80 3.70
C LYS A 222 9.59 14.47 4.23
N ALA A 223 8.52 13.96 3.61
CA ALA A 223 7.96 12.66 3.99
C ALA A 223 8.89 11.51 3.58
N GLN A 224 9.49 11.59 2.39
CA GLN A 224 10.45 10.62 1.89
C GLN A 224 11.70 10.56 2.76
N ASP A 225 12.26 11.70 3.16
CA ASP A 225 13.41 11.78 4.06
C ASP A 225 13.12 11.07 5.40
N ARG A 226 11.92 11.32 5.99
CA ARG A 226 11.52 10.63 7.22
C ARG A 226 11.40 9.13 7.07
N VAL A 227 10.92 8.67 5.93
CA VAL A 227 10.84 7.24 5.62
C VAL A 227 12.25 6.65 5.47
N ALA A 228 13.14 7.31 4.72
CA ALA A 228 14.50 6.85 4.49
C ALA A 228 15.37 6.82 5.77
N GLU A 229 15.05 7.64 6.79
CA GLU A 229 15.74 7.61 8.09
C GLU A 229 15.38 6.37 8.93
N VAL A 230 14.28 5.69 8.64
CA VAL A 230 13.72 4.62 9.49
C VAL A 230 13.62 3.27 8.77
N PHE A 231 13.31 3.29 7.49
CA PHE A 231 13.13 2.08 6.70
C PHE A 231 14.28 1.93 5.69
N GLU A 232 14.84 0.72 5.62
CA GLU A 232 15.84 0.32 4.63
C GLU A 232 15.18 -0.14 3.32
#